data_19efabe262a6e71abc172d4a0661570a
#
_entry.id   19efabe262a6e71abc172d4a0661570a
#
_cell.length_a   1.000
_cell.length_b   1.000
_cell.length_c   1.000
_cell.angle_alpha   90.00
_cell.angle_beta   90.00
_cell.angle_gamma   90.00
#
_symmetry.space_group_name_H-M   'P 1'
#
loop_
_entity.id
_entity.type
_entity.pdbx_description
1 polymer ?
#
loop_
_entity_poly.entity_id
_entity_poly.type
_entity_poly.pdbx_seq_one_letter_code
_entity_poly.pdbx_strand_id
1 'polypeptide(L)'
;MSETSYDSVLVGYTEDRTLDDGQHIGYKIRFKDHELVEMAKKYATSRNEKGEGGNVYLKIFRSKNDKPCCSVFDPNSAAAKKKREERQASKETTDDLPF
;
A
#
# COMPACT_ATOMS: atom_id res chain seq x y z
N MET A 1 -3.95 -24.18 0.41
CA MET A 1 -3.47 -23.61 0.24
C MET A 1 -3.28 -22.59 0.82
N SER A 2 -2.75 -22.26 1.01
CA SER A 2 -2.55 -21.39 1.71
C SER A 2 -2.70 -20.31 1.25
N GLU A 3 -3.34 -19.78 1.44
CA GLU A 3 -3.43 -18.80 1.04
C GLU A 3 -2.79 -17.79 1.59
N THR A 4 -2.01 -17.21 0.99
CA THR A 4 -1.40 -16.11 1.47
C THR A 4 -2.32 -14.97 1.36
N SER A 5 -2.69 -14.41 2.41
CA SER A 5 -3.51 -13.25 2.42
C SER A 5 -2.65 -12.04 2.35
N TYR A 6 -2.90 -11.18 1.42
CA TYR A 6 -2.15 -9.94 1.28
C TYR A 6 -2.99 -8.77 1.77
N ASP A 7 -2.32 -7.78 2.36
CA ASP A 7 -3.01 -6.58 2.78
C ASP A 7 -2.86 -5.47 1.75
N SER A 8 -2.55 -5.82 0.52
CA SER A 8 -2.41 -4.83 -0.55
C SER A 8 -2.91 -5.40 -1.87
N VAL A 9 -3.20 -4.50 -2.79
CA VAL A 9 -3.75 -4.85 -4.09
C VAL A 9 -2.90 -4.17 -5.15
N LEU A 10 -2.58 -4.88 -6.22
CA LEU A 10 -1.81 -4.29 -7.31
C LEU A 10 -2.63 -3.22 -8.01
N VAL A 11 -2.02 -2.08 -8.28
CA VAL A 11 -2.71 -0.97 -8.90
C VAL A 11 -1.79 -0.27 -9.87
N GLY A 12 -2.38 0.37 -10.86
CA GLY A 12 -1.63 1.19 -11.79
C GLY A 12 -0.71 0.41 -12.70
N TYR A 13 0.06 1.13 -13.47
CA TYR A 13 1.04 0.54 -14.37
C TYR A 13 2.39 1.15 -14.01
N THR A 14 3.34 0.33 -13.62
CA THR A 14 4.64 0.78 -13.14
C THR A 14 5.72 0.45 -14.13
N GLU A 15 6.59 1.41 -14.40
CA GLU A 15 7.70 1.22 -15.31
C GLU A 15 8.98 1.69 -14.65
N ASP A 16 10.09 1.03 -14.99
CA ASP A 16 11.38 1.51 -14.56
C ASP A 16 11.75 2.77 -15.32
N ARG A 17 12.46 3.67 -14.68
CA ARG A 17 13.01 4.83 -15.34
C ARG A 17 14.51 4.76 -15.28
N THR A 18 15.15 4.82 -16.44
CA THR A 18 16.60 4.75 -16.52
C THR A 18 17.11 5.88 -17.40
N LEU A 19 18.35 6.27 -17.17
CA LEU A 19 19.01 7.23 -18.02
C LEU A 19 19.54 6.50 -19.26
N ASP A 20 20.00 7.28 -20.23
CA ASP A 20 20.51 6.70 -21.46
C ASP A 20 21.68 5.76 -21.23
N ASP A 21 22.43 5.97 -20.15
CA ASP A 21 23.56 5.09 -19.83
C ASP A 21 23.14 3.86 -19.04
N GLY A 22 21.84 3.66 -18.83
CA GLY A 22 21.37 2.49 -18.13
C GLY A 22 21.21 2.65 -16.63
N GLN A 23 21.56 3.81 -16.09
CA GLN A 23 21.44 4.00 -14.65
C GLN A 23 19.98 4.13 -14.25
N HIS A 24 19.54 3.31 -13.29
CA HIS A 24 18.18 3.35 -12.82
C HIS A 24 17.97 4.56 -11.90
N ILE A 25 16.96 5.37 -12.19
CA ILE A 25 16.74 6.59 -11.45
C ILE A 25 15.38 6.66 -10.77
N GLY A 26 14.56 5.65 -10.90
CA GLY A 26 13.28 5.65 -10.23
C GLY A 26 12.22 4.91 -11.01
N TYR A 27 10.97 5.23 -10.72
CA TYR A 27 9.84 4.55 -11.32
C TYR A 27 8.84 5.56 -11.83
N LYS A 28 8.11 5.18 -12.86
CA LYS A 28 6.99 5.98 -13.35
C LYS A 28 5.74 5.13 -13.16
N ILE A 29 4.74 5.67 -12.48
CA ILE A 29 3.52 4.94 -12.21
C ILE A 29 2.37 5.68 -12.84
N ARG A 30 1.54 4.97 -13.59
CA ARG A 30 0.41 5.57 -14.30
C ARG A 30 -0.90 5.00 -13.78
N PHE A 31 -1.82 5.89 -13.46
CA PHE A 31 -3.17 5.51 -13.08
C PHE A 31 -4.14 6.23 -13.99
N LYS A 32 -5.27 5.64 -14.25
CA LYS A 32 -6.35 6.36 -14.89
C LYS A 32 -7.03 7.20 -13.82
N ASP A 33 -7.56 8.35 -14.22
CA ASP A 33 -8.10 9.30 -13.25
C ASP A 33 -9.21 8.68 -12.39
N HIS A 34 -10.13 7.92 -12.99
CA HIS A 34 -11.20 7.32 -12.21
C HIS A 34 -10.68 6.24 -11.27
N GLU A 35 -9.64 5.53 -11.66
CA GLU A 35 -9.03 4.54 -10.79
C GLU A 35 -8.40 5.22 -9.57
N LEU A 36 -7.77 6.35 -9.78
CA LEU A 36 -7.14 7.06 -8.70
C LEU A 36 -8.17 7.58 -7.69
N VAL A 37 -9.29 8.08 -8.20
CA VAL A 37 -10.36 8.58 -7.33
C VAL A 37 -10.95 7.43 -6.52
N GLU A 38 -11.23 6.30 -7.17
CA GLU A 38 -11.79 5.17 -6.47
C GLU A 38 -10.82 4.61 -5.44
N MET A 39 -9.54 4.58 -5.77
CA MET A 39 -8.53 4.11 -4.84
C MET A 39 -8.49 5.00 -3.61
N ALA A 40 -8.60 6.30 -3.80
CA ALA A 40 -8.60 7.22 -2.68
C ALA A 40 -9.83 7.01 -1.80
N LYS A 41 -10.98 6.76 -2.38
CA LYS A 41 -12.19 6.52 -1.60
C LYS A 41 -12.17 5.18 -0.88
N LYS A 42 -11.62 4.17 -1.54
CA LYS A 42 -11.74 2.81 -1.04
C LYS A 42 -10.66 2.46 -0.03
N TYR A 43 -9.45 2.99 -0.22
CA TYR A 43 -8.32 2.56 0.58
C TYR A 43 -7.76 3.63 1.52
N ALA A 44 -8.35 4.80 1.57
CA ALA A 44 -7.86 5.84 2.46
C ALA A 44 -8.13 5.46 3.92
N THR A 45 -7.20 5.82 4.78
CA THR A 45 -7.34 5.56 6.21
C THR A 45 -7.21 6.86 6.98
N SER A 46 -7.62 6.84 8.22
CA SER A 46 -7.40 7.96 9.14
C SER A 46 -8.08 9.25 8.73
N ARG A 47 -9.26 9.13 8.13
CA ARG A 47 -10.01 10.32 7.77
C ARG A 47 -10.59 10.96 9.04
N ASN A 48 -10.72 12.28 9.00
CA ASN A 48 -11.31 12.98 10.14
C ASN A 48 -12.84 12.83 10.14
N GLU A 49 -13.51 13.49 11.05
CA GLU A 49 -14.96 13.36 11.16
C GLU A 49 -15.69 13.82 9.92
N LYS A 50 -15.10 14.73 9.18
CA LYS A 50 -15.69 15.21 7.95
C LYS A 50 -15.40 14.32 6.76
N GLY A 51 -14.65 13.26 6.97
CA GLY A 51 -14.30 12.36 5.88
C GLY A 51 -13.13 12.86 5.06
N GLU A 52 -12.34 13.77 5.58
CA GLU A 52 -11.23 14.36 4.86
C GLU A 52 -9.90 13.98 5.48
N GLY A 53 -8.83 14.24 4.77
CA GLY A 53 -7.51 14.04 5.33
C GLY A 53 -7.04 12.61 5.42
N GLY A 54 -7.68 11.72 4.72
CA GLY A 54 -7.28 10.32 4.75
C GLY A 54 -5.94 10.11 4.07
N ASN A 55 -5.30 9.00 4.39
CA ASN A 55 -4.02 8.64 3.80
C ASN A 55 -4.16 7.35 3.00
N VAL A 56 -3.50 7.34 1.85
CA VAL A 56 -3.47 6.14 1.01
C VAL A 56 -2.01 5.76 0.91
N TYR A 57 -1.67 4.54 1.25
CA TYR A 57 -0.29 4.09 1.26
C TYR A 57 0.01 3.23 0.05
N LEU A 58 1.03 3.61 -0.69
CA LEU A 58 1.46 2.89 -1.87
C LEU A 58 2.83 2.31 -1.63
N LYS A 59 3.08 1.14 -2.22
CA LYS A 59 4.36 0.48 -2.08
C LYS A 59 4.83 0.05 -3.44
N ILE A 60 6.09 0.28 -3.75
CA ILE A 60 6.70 -0.17 -5.00
C ILE A 60 7.62 -1.33 -4.68
N PHE A 61 7.50 -2.39 -5.44
CA PHE A 61 8.32 -3.57 -5.21
C PHE A 61 8.61 -4.26 -6.55
N ARG A 62 9.49 -5.24 -6.53
CA ARG A 62 9.81 -5.97 -7.74
C ARG A 62 9.25 -7.39 -7.62
N SER A 63 8.65 -7.85 -8.70
CA SER A 63 8.07 -9.19 -8.73
C SER A 63 9.16 -10.24 -8.90
N LYS A 64 8.77 -11.50 -8.89
CA LYS A 64 9.71 -12.59 -9.10
C LYS A 64 10.43 -12.45 -10.42
N ASN A 65 9.77 -11.89 -11.42
CA ASN A 65 10.37 -11.72 -12.73
C ASN A 65 11.14 -10.40 -12.83
N ASP A 66 11.41 -9.77 -11.71
CA ASP A 66 12.17 -8.53 -11.65
C ASP A 66 11.47 -7.40 -12.37
N LYS A 67 10.16 -7.38 -12.31
CA LYS A 67 9.37 -6.30 -12.92
C LYS A 67 8.88 -5.36 -11.84
N PRO A 68 8.86 -4.06 -12.11
CA PRO A 68 8.39 -3.12 -11.10
C PRO A 68 6.87 -3.20 -10.95
N CYS A 69 6.42 -3.16 -9.72
CA CYS A 69 5.00 -3.25 -9.42
C CYS A 69 4.66 -2.23 -8.35
N CYS A 70 3.40 -1.81 -8.33
CA CYS A 70 2.91 -0.91 -7.30
C CYS A 70 1.67 -1.51 -6.68
N SER A 71 1.56 -1.43 -5.37
CA SER A 71 0.36 -1.90 -4.68
C SER A 71 -0.12 -0.84 -3.71
N VAL A 72 -1.40 -0.86 -3.41
CA VAL A 72 -1.99 0.05 -2.44
C VAL A 72 -2.39 -0.78 -1.23
N PHE A 73 -2.15 -0.26 -0.04
CA PHE A 73 -2.53 -0.95 1.20
C PHE A 73 -4.05 -0.92 1.35
N ASP A 74 -4.64 -2.08 1.61
CA ASP A 74 -6.08 -2.19 1.81
C ASP A 74 -6.33 -2.38 3.30
N PRO A 75 -6.77 -1.33 3.99
CA PRO A 75 -6.99 -1.43 5.43
C PRO A 75 -8.16 -2.33 5.80
N ASN A 76 -9.00 -2.67 4.83
CA ASN A 76 -10.14 -3.54 5.10
C ASN A 76 -9.89 -4.99 4.72
N SER A 77 -8.67 -5.32 4.31
CA SER A 77 -8.37 -6.71 3.95
C SER A 77 -8.30 -7.55 5.22
N ALA A 78 -8.50 -8.84 5.08
CA ALA A 78 -8.43 -9.75 6.22
C ALA A 78 -7.03 -9.74 6.83
N ALA A 79 -6.00 -9.66 6.00
CA ALA A 79 -4.63 -9.63 6.50
C ALA A 79 -4.36 -8.36 7.30
N ALA A 80 -4.87 -7.22 6.85
CA ALA A 80 -4.67 -5.98 7.57
C ALA A 80 -5.41 -5.99 8.90
N LYS A 81 -6.61 -6.53 8.92
CA LYS A 81 -7.37 -6.63 10.16
C LYS A 81 -6.68 -7.54 11.15
N LYS A 82 -6.13 -8.64 10.67
CA LYS A 82 -5.42 -9.56 11.54
C LYS A 82 -4.18 -8.92 12.13
N LYS A 83 -3.43 -8.20 11.32
CA LYS A 83 -2.25 -7.51 11.81
C LYS A 83 -2.61 -6.45 12.85
N ARG A 84 -3.73 -5.79 12.65
CA ARG A 84 -4.17 -4.77 13.59
C ARG A 84 -4.54 -5.40 14.92
N GLU A 85 -5.20 -6.53 14.90
CA GLU A 85 -5.54 -7.24 16.13
C GLU A 85 -4.31 -7.73 16.86
N GLU A 86 -3.35 -8.28 16.14
CA GLU A 86 -2.11 -8.71 16.74
C GLU A 86 -1.34 -7.54 17.34
N ARG A 87 -1.37 -6.41 16.67
CA ARG A 87 -0.68 -5.24 17.17
C ARG A 87 -1.34 -4.70 18.43
N GLN A 88 -2.66 -4.76 18.48
CA GLN A 88 -3.35 -4.34 19.67
C GLN A 88 -3.07 -5.25 20.85
N ALA A 89 -3.03 -6.53 20.62
CA ALA A 89 -2.69 -7.48 21.67
C ALA A 89 -1.29 -7.21 22.19
N SER A 90 -0.36 -6.92 21.31
CA SER A 90 0.98 -6.59 21.73
C SER A 90 1.01 -5.31 22.52
N LYS A 91 0.21 -4.35 22.15
CA LYS A 91 0.22 -3.11 22.84
C LYS A 91 -0.23 -3.23 24.27
N GLU A 92 -1.13 -4.12 24.52
CA GLU A 92 -1.60 -4.27 25.87
C GLU A 92 -0.48 -4.70 26.79
N THR A 93 0.52 -5.34 26.25
CA THR A 93 1.59 -5.78 27.10
C THR A 93 2.74 -4.82 27.10
N THR A 94 2.91 -4.01 26.11
CA THR A 94 4.04 -3.17 26.13
C THR A 94 3.70 -1.80 25.99
N ASP A 95 2.86 -1.31 26.24
CA ASP A 95 2.37 -0.07 26.11
C ASP A 95 3.24 1.08 25.97
N ASP A 96 4.42 1.05 25.83
CA ASP A 96 5.08 2.23 25.80
C ASP A 96 5.77 2.40 24.58
N LEU A 97 5.18 2.39 23.51
CA LEU A 97 5.81 2.66 22.31
C LEU A 97 6.22 4.06 22.23
N PRO A 98 7.36 4.33 21.82
CA PRO A 98 7.86 5.67 21.79
C PRO A 98 7.39 6.44 20.62
N PHE A 99 6.32 6.42 20.29
CA PHE A 99 5.86 7.29 19.29
C PHE A 99 4.66 7.94 19.65
#